data_4c2182b631df2e4c21ab56c64837233d
#
_entry.id   4c2182b631df2e4c21ab56c64837233d
#
_cell.length_a   1.000
_cell.length_b   1.000
_cell.length_c   1.000
_cell.angle_alpha   90.00
_cell.angle_beta   90.00
_cell.angle_gamma   90.00
#
_symmetry.space_group_name_H-M   'P 1'
#
loop_
_entity.id
_entity.type
_entity.pdbx_description
1 polymer ?
#
loop_
_entity_poly.entity_id
_entity_poly.type
_entity_poly.pdbx_seq_one_letter_code
_entity_poly.pdbx_strand_id
1 'polypeptide(L)'
;MKDCIFLSKDGTDEYIEKLAKSRGGTVISTEDFVYENTTGPIILRGIMKHKIMKRCRQDSRDFYYVDTGYFGNEKSSSNPNGWKYWHRIVKNDLQHGEIISRPDDRFKQFNKTFKPWKKDGRKILIAAPDEKPCKFYNTTQQEWIENTIDNLKQYTDRPVVVRERAPKRVDRISTDTLQSALDDDVFALVTFNSVAAVESIFYGIPAFTLAPTNAASPVSLQDLSKIENPYYPDQDKLYAWGCHLSYGQFHISEMKSGKALEMLGI
;
A
#
# COMPACT_ATOMS: atom_id res chain seq x y z
N MET A 1 27.06 10.91 1.90
CA MET A 1 25.88 10.02 1.91
C MET A 1 25.73 9.44 3.31
N LYS A 2 24.51 9.37 3.85
CA LYS A 2 24.31 8.76 5.17
C LYS A 2 24.47 7.24 5.06
N ASP A 3 25.18 6.63 6.00
CA ASP A 3 25.32 5.17 6.07
C ASP A 3 23.95 4.55 6.40
N CYS A 4 23.32 3.95 5.38
CA CYS A 4 22.02 3.31 5.54
C CYS A 4 22.16 1.95 6.21
N ILE A 5 21.21 1.64 7.09
CA ILE A 5 21.09 0.32 7.74
C ILE A 5 20.03 -0.49 7.00
N PHE A 6 20.41 -1.62 6.44
CA PHE A 6 19.51 -2.50 5.70
C PHE A 6 19.09 -3.68 6.58
N LEU A 7 17.80 -3.80 6.87
CA LEU A 7 17.28 -4.83 7.77
C LEU A 7 16.30 -5.77 7.09
N SER A 8 16.48 -7.07 7.32
CA SER A 8 15.47 -8.08 7.03
C SER A 8 15.27 -9.01 8.23
N LYS A 9 14.24 -9.86 8.20
CA LYS A 9 13.92 -10.74 9.34
C LYS A 9 15.10 -11.65 9.69
N ASP A 10 15.69 -12.27 8.69
CA ASP A 10 16.73 -13.31 8.78
C ASP A 10 18.02 -12.95 8.03
N GLY A 11 18.14 -11.70 7.57
CA GLY A 11 19.29 -11.25 6.77
C GLY A 11 19.22 -11.63 5.29
N THR A 12 18.14 -12.25 4.80
CA THR A 12 18.09 -12.87 3.45
C THR A 12 16.99 -12.34 2.53
N ASP A 13 16.32 -11.21 2.86
CA ASP A 13 15.31 -10.61 1.96
C ASP A 13 15.93 -10.10 0.66
N GLU A 14 15.58 -10.72 -0.47
CA GLU A 14 16.17 -10.45 -1.79
C GLU A 14 16.03 -8.99 -2.26
N TYR A 15 14.98 -8.28 -1.83
CA TYR A 15 14.76 -6.87 -2.23
C TYR A 15 15.61 -5.93 -1.40
N ILE A 16 15.72 -6.19 -0.10
CA ILE A 16 16.62 -5.44 0.78
C ILE A 16 18.08 -5.71 0.40
N GLU A 17 18.43 -6.96 0.04
CA GLU A 17 19.78 -7.28 -0.47
C GLU A 17 20.15 -6.49 -1.74
N LYS A 18 19.19 -6.35 -2.69
CA LYS A 18 19.45 -5.58 -3.91
C LYS A 18 19.74 -4.12 -3.60
N LEU A 19 18.97 -3.51 -2.67
CA LEU A 19 19.22 -2.14 -2.22
C LEU A 19 20.58 -2.03 -1.50
N ALA A 20 20.89 -2.95 -0.59
CA ALA A 20 22.17 -2.94 0.13
C ALA A 20 23.35 -3.07 -0.82
N LYS A 21 23.37 -4.08 -1.69
CA LYS A 21 24.45 -4.33 -2.66
C LYS A 21 24.66 -3.15 -3.62
N SER A 22 23.60 -2.41 -3.98
CA SER A 22 23.70 -1.23 -4.84
C SER A 22 24.51 -0.07 -4.21
N ARG A 23 24.73 -0.13 -2.88
CA ARG A 23 25.54 0.85 -2.11
C ARG A 23 26.78 0.22 -1.47
N GLY A 24 27.13 -1.01 -1.82
CA GLY A 24 28.24 -1.74 -1.19
C GLY A 24 27.96 -2.13 0.26
N GLY A 25 26.69 -2.09 0.70
CA GLY A 25 26.26 -2.44 2.05
C GLY A 25 25.92 -3.92 2.19
N THR A 26 25.67 -4.31 3.44
CA THR A 26 25.21 -5.65 3.84
C THR A 26 23.87 -5.59 4.52
N VAL A 27 23.14 -6.70 4.50
CA VAL A 27 21.85 -6.82 5.24
C VAL A 27 22.11 -7.39 6.61
N ILE A 28 21.54 -6.76 7.63
CA ILE A 28 21.62 -7.22 9.02
C ILE A 28 20.31 -7.92 9.35
N SER A 29 20.36 -9.07 10.05
CA SER A 29 19.17 -9.71 10.59
C SER A 29 18.57 -8.83 11.72
N THR A 30 17.27 -8.91 11.94
CA THR A 30 16.66 -8.16 13.06
C THR A 30 17.00 -8.75 14.43
N GLU A 31 17.53 -9.97 14.48
CA GLU A 31 18.02 -10.61 15.72
C GLU A 31 19.38 -10.03 16.11
N ASP A 32 20.24 -9.76 15.13
CA ASP A 32 21.59 -9.20 15.35
C ASP A 32 21.60 -7.67 15.43
N PHE A 33 20.49 -7.02 15.08
CA PHE A 33 20.41 -5.57 15.04
C PHE A 33 20.25 -4.95 16.40
N VAL A 34 21.24 -4.13 16.81
CA VAL A 34 21.20 -3.31 18.02
C VAL A 34 20.95 -1.85 17.60
N TYR A 35 19.78 -1.33 17.92
CA TYR A 35 19.32 0.00 17.49
C TYR A 35 20.25 1.13 17.94
N GLU A 36 20.74 1.05 19.17
CA GLU A 36 21.59 2.05 19.82
C GLU A 36 22.99 2.14 19.20
N ASN A 37 23.43 1.08 18.55
CA ASN A 37 24.78 1.03 17.94
C ASN A 37 24.83 1.66 16.55
N THR A 38 23.72 2.21 16.07
CA THR A 38 23.61 2.73 14.71
C THR A 38 22.86 4.06 14.67
N THR A 39 23.22 4.97 13.76
CA THR A 39 22.62 6.31 13.65
C THR A 39 22.03 6.64 12.29
N GLY A 40 22.37 5.89 11.23
CA GLY A 40 21.87 6.12 9.87
C GLY A 40 20.38 5.77 9.71
N PRO A 41 19.75 6.16 8.58
CA PRO A 41 18.38 5.78 8.28
C PRO A 41 18.26 4.26 8.12
N ILE A 42 17.11 3.72 8.50
CA ILE A 42 16.83 2.28 8.45
C ILE A 42 15.98 1.96 7.23
N ILE A 43 16.43 1.06 6.39
CA ILE A 43 15.66 0.50 5.26
C ILE A 43 15.25 -0.91 5.63
N LEU A 44 13.94 -1.17 5.62
CA LEU A 44 13.39 -2.44 6.08
C LEU A 44 12.17 -2.88 5.25
N ARG A 45 11.92 -4.18 5.23
CA ARG A 45 10.75 -4.74 4.55
C ARG A 45 9.87 -5.55 5.50
N GLY A 46 8.58 -5.36 5.32
CA GLY A 46 7.55 -6.09 6.04
C GLY A 46 7.18 -5.47 7.39
N ILE A 47 5.88 -5.38 7.62
CA ILE A 47 5.28 -4.73 8.81
C ILE A 47 5.59 -5.47 10.14
N MET A 48 6.15 -6.68 10.07
CA MET A 48 6.64 -7.41 11.25
C MET A 48 7.67 -6.64 12.08
N LYS A 49 8.31 -5.65 11.47
CA LYS A 49 9.30 -4.76 12.10
C LYS A 49 8.66 -3.54 12.79
N HIS A 50 7.37 -3.59 13.09
CA HIS A 50 6.62 -2.43 13.61
C HIS A 50 7.25 -1.81 14.88
N LYS A 51 7.91 -2.59 15.74
CA LYS A 51 8.59 -2.07 16.92
C LYS A 51 9.75 -1.14 16.55
N ILE A 52 10.54 -1.53 15.54
CA ILE A 52 11.66 -0.70 15.05
C ILE A 52 11.11 0.60 14.43
N MET A 53 10.07 0.50 13.57
CA MET A 53 9.45 1.68 12.95
C MET A 53 8.85 2.63 14.00
N LYS A 54 8.16 2.10 15.03
CA LYS A 54 7.63 2.91 16.13
C LYS A 54 8.75 3.61 16.88
N ARG A 55 9.85 2.92 17.18
CA ARG A 55 11.03 3.50 17.83
C ARG A 55 11.66 4.61 16.96
N CYS A 56 11.81 4.39 15.64
CA CYS A 56 12.31 5.42 14.73
C CYS A 56 11.46 6.70 14.78
N ARG A 57 10.12 6.57 14.80
CA ARG A 57 9.22 7.73 14.93
C ARG A 57 9.41 8.46 16.26
N GLN A 58 9.55 7.75 17.38
CA GLN A 58 9.79 8.34 18.69
C GLN A 58 11.11 9.12 18.75
N ASP A 59 12.14 8.60 18.13
CA ASP A 59 13.49 9.17 18.15
C ASP A 59 13.77 10.12 16.97
N SER A 60 12.73 10.42 16.15
CA SER A 60 12.87 11.23 14.92
C SER A 60 13.95 10.71 13.96
N ARG A 61 14.17 9.40 13.95
CA ARG A 61 15.10 8.72 13.07
C ARG A 61 14.40 8.30 11.79
N ASP A 62 14.95 8.65 10.65
CA ASP A 62 14.39 8.26 9.36
C ASP A 62 14.39 6.74 9.17
N PHE A 63 13.27 6.21 8.68
CA PHE A 63 13.19 4.87 8.15
C PHE A 63 12.52 4.84 6.76
N TYR A 64 12.84 3.82 5.97
CA TYR A 64 12.25 3.58 4.66
C TYR A 64 11.63 2.20 4.64
N TYR A 65 10.31 2.18 4.50
CA TYR A 65 9.52 0.95 4.47
C TYR A 65 9.37 0.46 3.04
N VAL A 66 9.80 -0.77 2.78
CA VAL A 66 9.71 -1.43 1.47
C VAL A 66 8.58 -2.45 1.48
N ASP A 67 7.69 -2.39 0.49
CA ASP A 67 6.63 -3.39 0.30
C ASP A 67 6.22 -3.44 -1.19
N THR A 68 5.27 -4.33 -1.53
CA THR A 68 4.71 -4.43 -2.89
C THR A 68 4.20 -3.07 -3.39
N GLY A 69 4.47 -2.75 -4.64
CA GLY A 69 4.05 -1.51 -5.29
C GLY A 69 2.53 -1.37 -5.39
N TYR A 70 2.08 -0.18 -5.76
CA TYR A 70 0.65 0.16 -5.85
C TYR A 70 0.00 -0.42 -7.11
N PHE A 71 0.74 -0.48 -8.22
CA PHE A 71 0.30 -1.01 -9.51
C PHE A 71 1.50 -1.50 -10.33
N GLY A 72 1.26 -2.14 -11.47
CA GLY A 72 2.30 -2.74 -12.32
C GLY A 72 2.72 -4.15 -11.88
N ASN A 73 2.03 -4.72 -10.87
CA ASN A 73 2.29 -6.06 -10.35
C ASN A 73 1.15 -7.04 -10.68
N GLU A 74 0.32 -6.72 -11.65
CA GLU A 74 -0.77 -7.59 -12.06
C GLU A 74 -0.21 -8.89 -12.63
N LYS A 75 -0.76 -10.00 -12.16
CA LYS A 75 -0.45 -11.31 -12.71
C LYS A 75 -1.20 -11.50 -14.03
N SER A 76 -0.50 -12.02 -15.01
CA SER A 76 -1.08 -12.45 -16.28
C SER A 76 -0.41 -13.74 -16.73
N SER A 77 -0.95 -14.39 -17.77
CA SER A 77 -0.31 -15.55 -18.40
C SER A 77 1.12 -15.22 -18.90
N SER A 78 1.34 -14.00 -19.38
CA SER A 78 2.66 -13.51 -19.81
C SER A 78 3.53 -13.01 -18.64
N ASN A 79 2.95 -12.76 -17.45
CA ASN A 79 3.65 -12.26 -16.25
C ASN A 79 3.14 -12.95 -14.98
N PRO A 80 3.40 -14.24 -14.80
CA PRO A 80 2.91 -15.01 -13.63
C PRO A 80 3.52 -14.54 -12.31
N ASN A 81 4.65 -13.83 -12.37
CA ASN A 81 5.38 -13.31 -11.20
C ASN A 81 5.29 -11.77 -11.08
N GLY A 82 4.27 -11.12 -11.65
CA GLY A 82 4.14 -9.66 -11.68
C GLY A 82 4.35 -8.98 -10.34
N TRP A 83 3.88 -9.58 -9.25
CA TRP A 83 4.03 -9.08 -7.89
C TRP A 83 5.50 -8.92 -7.41
N LYS A 84 6.48 -9.44 -8.14
CA LYS A 84 7.90 -9.39 -7.81
C LYS A 84 8.64 -8.19 -8.42
N TYR A 85 8.01 -7.42 -9.29
CA TYR A 85 8.72 -6.43 -10.08
C TYR A 85 8.70 -5.03 -9.50
N TRP A 86 7.57 -4.56 -8.97
CA TRP A 86 7.43 -3.22 -8.45
C TRP A 86 7.27 -3.20 -6.94
N HIS A 87 8.04 -2.34 -6.28
CA HIS A 87 8.01 -2.17 -4.82
C HIS A 87 7.92 -0.69 -4.47
N ARG A 88 7.00 -0.35 -3.55
CA ARG A 88 7.01 0.98 -2.96
C ARG A 88 8.12 1.09 -1.92
N ILE A 89 8.70 2.29 -1.81
CA ILE A 89 9.63 2.66 -0.75
C ILE A 89 9.13 3.95 -0.15
N VAL A 90 8.68 3.89 1.10
CA VAL A 90 7.99 4.99 1.79
C VAL A 90 8.82 5.48 2.95
N LYS A 91 9.09 6.78 3.00
CA LYS A 91 9.82 7.40 4.10
C LYS A 91 8.88 7.62 5.29
N ASN A 92 9.27 7.13 6.47
CA ASN A 92 8.64 7.36 7.79
C ASN A 92 7.18 6.93 7.89
N ASP A 93 6.65 6.19 6.90
CA ASP A 93 5.30 5.65 6.92
C ASP A 93 5.20 4.32 6.17
N LEU A 94 3.98 3.73 6.11
CA LEU A 94 3.68 2.48 5.40
C LEU A 94 3.23 2.71 3.95
N GLN A 95 2.63 3.88 3.68
CA GLN A 95 2.12 4.25 2.36
C GLN A 95 2.27 5.77 2.14
N HIS A 96 2.24 6.19 0.86
CA HIS A 96 2.25 7.60 0.49
C HIS A 96 0.85 8.18 0.65
N GLY A 97 0.62 8.97 1.68
CA GLY A 97 -0.70 9.54 2.02
C GLY A 97 -0.93 10.97 1.51
N GLU A 98 -0.13 11.45 0.57
CA GLU A 98 -0.19 12.81 0.03
C GLU A 98 -0.10 12.83 -1.50
N ILE A 99 -0.28 13.98 -2.12
CA ILE A 99 0.02 14.22 -3.54
C ILE A 99 1.12 15.27 -3.61
N ILE A 100 2.29 14.86 -4.11
CA ILE A 100 3.37 15.76 -4.49
C ILE A 100 3.37 15.83 -6.01
N SER A 101 3.45 17.04 -6.58
CA SER A 101 3.55 17.24 -8.03
C SER A 101 4.76 16.50 -8.59
N ARG A 102 4.53 15.67 -9.60
CA ARG A 102 5.54 14.85 -10.27
C ARG A 102 5.33 14.89 -11.78
N PRO A 103 6.40 14.75 -12.57
CA PRO A 103 6.27 14.47 -14.01
C PRO A 103 5.44 13.20 -14.25
N ASP A 104 4.88 13.06 -15.42
CA ASP A 104 4.02 11.93 -15.77
C ASP A 104 4.74 10.77 -16.49
N ASP A 105 6.04 10.93 -16.77
CA ASP A 105 6.89 9.98 -17.48
C ASP A 105 6.86 8.57 -16.88
N ARG A 106 6.87 8.47 -15.54
CA ARG A 106 6.78 7.18 -14.86
C ARG A 106 5.36 6.62 -14.90
N PHE A 107 4.33 7.44 -14.73
CA PHE A 107 2.95 6.99 -14.75
C PHE A 107 2.53 6.46 -16.14
N LYS A 108 2.93 7.13 -17.21
CA LYS A 108 2.67 6.71 -18.59
C LYS A 108 3.18 5.30 -18.91
N GLN A 109 4.27 4.85 -18.28
CA GLN A 109 4.82 3.50 -18.49
C GLN A 109 3.85 2.39 -18.08
N PHE A 110 2.90 2.67 -17.19
CA PHE A 110 1.94 1.67 -16.71
C PHE A 110 0.70 1.53 -17.59
N ASN A 111 0.49 2.42 -18.57
CA ASN A 111 -0.70 2.45 -19.42
C ASN A 111 -2.01 2.34 -18.62
N LYS A 112 -2.04 2.95 -17.41
CA LYS A 112 -3.21 2.96 -16.53
C LYS A 112 -4.14 4.11 -16.87
N THR A 113 -5.43 3.83 -16.87
CA THR A 113 -6.50 4.81 -17.05
C THR A 113 -7.49 4.72 -15.90
N PHE A 114 -8.08 5.84 -15.53
CA PHE A 114 -9.15 5.88 -14.54
C PHE A 114 -10.48 5.68 -15.27
N LYS A 115 -11.23 4.65 -14.86
CA LYS A 115 -12.59 4.44 -15.39
C LYS A 115 -13.51 5.56 -14.89
N PRO A 116 -14.57 5.90 -15.63
CA PRO A 116 -15.62 6.78 -15.13
C PRO A 116 -16.20 6.29 -13.80
N TRP A 117 -16.57 7.23 -12.94
CA TRP A 117 -17.14 6.90 -11.64
C TRP A 117 -18.47 6.15 -11.78
N LYS A 118 -18.56 4.98 -11.14
CA LYS A 118 -19.83 4.26 -10.93
C LYS A 118 -20.57 4.93 -9.77
N LYS A 119 -21.86 5.27 -10.00
CA LYS A 119 -22.71 5.93 -9.00
C LYS A 119 -23.95 5.12 -8.63
N ASP A 120 -24.19 4.02 -9.31
CA ASP A 120 -25.41 3.22 -9.28
C ASP A 120 -25.28 1.86 -8.58
N GLY A 121 -24.10 1.55 -8.04
CA GLY A 121 -23.87 0.33 -7.28
C GLY A 121 -24.73 0.24 -6.01
N ARG A 122 -25.03 -0.98 -5.55
CA ARG A 122 -25.90 -1.22 -4.40
C ARG A 122 -25.17 -1.66 -3.14
N LYS A 123 -23.98 -2.25 -3.27
CA LYS A 123 -23.26 -2.89 -2.15
C LYS A 123 -22.10 -2.03 -1.65
N ILE A 124 -21.86 -2.10 -0.35
CA ILE A 124 -20.60 -1.63 0.24
C ILE A 124 -19.68 -2.83 0.36
N LEU A 125 -18.51 -2.75 -0.28
CA LEU A 125 -17.47 -3.78 -0.20
C LEU A 125 -16.43 -3.41 0.86
N ILE A 126 -16.33 -4.18 1.94
CA ILE A 126 -15.24 -4.07 2.91
C ILE A 126 -14.09 -4.96 2.44
N ALA A 127 -12.98 -4.35 2.04
CA ALA A 127 -11.73 -5.07 1.84
C ALA A 127 -11.00 -5.19 3.19
N ALA A 128 -11.14 -6.33 3.83
CA ALA A 128 -10.62 -6.57 5.18
C ALA A 128 -9.08 -6.43 5.23
N PRO A 129 -8.53 -5.80 6.29
CA PRO A 129 -7.09 -5.75 6.49
C PRO A 129 -6.53 -7.13 6.87
N ASP A 130 -5.23 -7.35 6.64
CA ASP A 130 -4.52 -8.47 7.26
C ASP A 130 -4.24 -8.15 8.75
N GLU A 131 -4.05 -9.18 9.59
CA GLU A 131 -3.71 -9.04 11.02
C GLU A 131 -2.44 -8.19 11.30
N LYS A 132 -1.46 -8.21 10.40
CA LYS A 132 -0.19 -7.50 10.59
C LYS A 132 -0.35 -5.97 10.62
N PRO A 133 -1.07 -5.34 9.67
CA PRO A 133 -1.39 -3.93 9.76
C PRO A 133 -2.26 -3.60 10.99
N CYS A 134 -3.22 -4.45 11.34
CA CYS A 134 -4.03 -4.24 12.54
C CYS A 134 -3.17 -4.13 13.80
N LYS A 135 -2.24 -5.06 14.00
CA LYS A 135 -1.27 -5.02 15.11
C LYS A 135 -0.38 -3.78 15.11
N PHE A 136 -0.02 -3.26 13.94
CA PHE A 136 0.73 -2.01 13.86
C PHE A 136 -0.07 -0.82 14.42
N TYR A 137 -1.38 -0.80 14.19
CA TYR A 137 -2.31 0.22 14.66
C TYR A 137 -3.02 -0.13 15.99
N ASN A 138 -2.58 -1.20 16.69
CA ASN A 138 -3.09 -1.64 17.99
C ASN A 138 -4.58 -2.06 17.95
N THR A 139 -5.01 -2.76 16.92
CA THR A 139 -6.34 -3.40 16.78
C THR A 139 -6.19 -4.82 16.23
N THR A 140 -7.28 -5.54 16.10
CA THR A 140 -7.36 -6.85 15.44
C THR A 140 -8.17 -6.75 14.15
N GLN A 141 -8.02 -7.72 13.24
CA GLN A 141 -8.82 -7.79 12.03
C GLN A 141 -10.31 -7.87 12.34
N GLN A 142 -10.69 -8.76 13.24
CA GLN A 142 -12.09 -8.98 13.62
C GLN A 142 -12.70 -7.73 14.24
N GLU A 143 -12.06 -7.15 15.24
CA GLU A 143 -12.52 -5.93 15.90
C GLU A 143 -12.69 -4.78 14.90
N TRP A 144 -11.76 -4.63 13.96
CA TRP A 144 -11.86 -3.59 12.95
C TRP A 144 -13.04 -3.82 12.00
N ILE A 145 -13.28 -5.07 11.57
CA ILE A 145 -14.42 -5.43 10.70
C ILE A 145 -15.74 -5.16 11.42
N GLU A 146 -15.90 -5.66 12.65
CA GLU A 146 -17.12 -5.50 13.44
C GLU A 146 -17.45 -4.03 13.67
N ASN A 147 -16.50 -3.24 14.15
CA ASN A 147 -16.64 -1.80 14.36
C ASN A 147 -16.97 -1.05 13.07
N THR A 148 -16.39 -1.46 11.94
CA THR A 148 -16.65 -0.83 10.63
C THR A 148 -18.08 -1.13 10.17
N ILE A 149 -18.55 -2.37 10.30
CA ILE A 149 -19.92 -2.76 9.96
C ILE A 149 -20.92 -2.00 10.83
N ASP A 150 -20.70 -1.96 12.14
CA ASP A 150 -21.65 -1.31 13.07
C ASP A 150 -21.68 0.22 12.87
N ASN A 151 -20.56 0.81 12.48
CA ASN A 151 -20.53 2.23 12.10
C ASN A 151 -21.28 2.46 10.77
N LEU A 152 -21.07 1.63 9.75
CA LEU A 152 -21.78 1.74 8.47
C LEU A 152 -23.29 1.64 8.61
N LYS A 153 -23.81 0.74 9.45
CA LYS A 153 -25.25 0.57 9.71
C LYS A 153 -25.95 1.83 10.24
N GLN A 154 -25.20 2.79 10.77
CA GLN A 154 -25.74 4.06 11.24
C GLN A 154 -26.03 5.03 10.10
N TYR A 155 -25.45 4.81 8.92
CA TYR A 155 -25.47 5.79 7.82
C TYR A 155 -25.98 5.23 6.49
N THR A 156 -26.17 3.90 6.37
CA THR A 156 -26.64 3.28 5.12
C THR A 156 -27.38 1.97 5.38
N ASP A 157 -28.41 1.73 4.56
CA ASP A 157 -29.15 0.45 4.49
C ASP A 157 -28.57 -0.47 3.38
N ARG A 158 -27.49 -0.07 2.71
CA ARG A 158 -26.89 -0.88 1.66
C ARG A 158 -26.33 -2.19 2.21
N PRO A 159 -26.48 -3.31 1.49
CA PRO A 159 -25.82 -4.55 1.87
C PRO A 159 -24.31 -4.37 2.01
N VAL A 160 -23.76 -4.80 3.14
CA VAL A 160 -22.32 -4.79 3.41
C VAL A 160 -21.77 -6.19 3.16
N VAL A 161 -20.79 -6.29 2.27
CA VAL A 161 -20.08 -7.54 1.94
C VAL A 161 -18.63 -7.43 2.41
N VAL A 162 -18.20 -8.37 3.23
CA VAL A 162 -16.83 -8.45 3.69
C VAL A 162 -16.04 -9.40 2.79
N ARG A 163 -14.97 -8.90 2.21
CA ARG A 163 -14.01 -9.69 1.44
C ARG A 163 -12.70 -9.80 2.19
N GLU A 164 -12.40 -11.00 2.64
CA GLU A 164 -11.11 -11.33 3.21
C GLU A 164 -10.12 -11.77 2.12
N ARG A 165 -8.86 -11.53 2.37
CA ARG A 165 -7.81 -12.00 1.47
C ARG A 165 -7.67 -13.51 1.56
N ALA A 166 -7.76 -14.21 0.41
CA ALA A 166 -7.57 -15.65 0.37
C ALA A 166 -6.20 -16.06 0.97
N PRO A 167 -6.14 -17.16 1.75
CA PRO A 167 -4.91 -17.66 2.31
C PRO A 167 -3.84 -17.92 1.23
N LYS A 168 -2.57 -17.61 1.51
CA LYS A 168 -1.45 -17.70 0.56
C LYS A 168 -1.17 -19.11 0.00
N ARG A 169 -1.73 -20.17 0.60
CA ARG A 169 -1.42 -21.59 0.32
C ARG A 169 -2.41 -22.32 -0.57
N VAL A 170 -3.47 -21.68 -1.00
CA VAL A 170 -4.39 -22.27 -1.97
C VAL A 170 -3.87 -21.97 -3.36
N ASP A 171 -3.71 -22.99 -4.21
CA ASP A 171 -3.38 -22.85 -5.62
C ASP A 171 -4.38 -21.87 -6.25
N ARG A 172 -3.89 -20.64 -6.53
CA ARG A 172 -4.72 -19.52 -6.90
C ARG A 172 -5.08 -19.56 -8.39
N ILE A 173 -5.81 -20.56 -8.80
CA ILE A 173 -6.76 -20.42 -9.91
C ILE A 173 -8.06 -19.91 -9.26
N SER A 174 -7.98 -18.84 -8.51
CA SER A 174 -9.13 -18.23 -7.89
C SER A 174 -9.76 -17.27 -8.88
N THR A 175 -10.98 -17.55 -9.27
CA THR A 175 -11.89 -16.63 -9.95
C THR A 175 -12.28 -15.45 -9.02
N ASP A 176 -12.00 -15.56 -7.72
CA ASP A 176 -12.22 -14.50 -6.72
C ASP A 176 -11.04 -13.51 -6.71
N THR A 177 -10.98 -12.67 -7.71
CA THR A 177 -10.08 -11.51 -7.77
C THR A 177 -10.74 -10.29 -7.13
N LEU A 178 -9.94 -9.30 -6.68
CA LEU A 178 -10.53 -8.01 -6.26
C LEU A 178 -11.35 -7.39 -7.40
N GLN A 179 -10.89 -7.54 -8.63
CA GLN A 179 -11.60 -7.03 -9.80
C GLN A 179 -13.00 -7.65 -9.94
N SER A 180 -13.13 -8.98 -9.83
CA SER A 180 -14.45 -9.63 -9.91
C SER A 180 -15.38 -9.17 -8.78
N ALA A 181 -14.83 -8.93 -7.57
CA ALA A 181 -15.61 -8.37 -6.48
C ALA A 181 -16.04 -6.92 -6.72
N LEU A 182 -15.21 -6.09 -7.37
CA LEU A 182 -15.53 -4.70 -7.72
C LEU A 182 -16.57 -4.62 -8.88
N ASP A 183 -16.61 -5.64 -9.75
CA ASP A 183 -17.60 -5.72 -10.83
C ASP A 183 -18.99 -6.17 -10.32
N ASP A 184 -19.09 -6.73 -9.10
CA ASP A 184 -20.34 -7.23 -8.50
C ASP A 184 -21.12 -6.12 -7.78
N ASP A 185 -21.61 -5.15 -8.56
CA ASP A 185 -22.58 -4.13 -8.11
C ASP A 185 -22.14 -3.31 -6.88
N VAL A 186 -20.82 -3.00 -6.81
CA VAL A 186 -20.23 -2.24 -5.70
C VAL A 186 -20.46 -0.74 -5.88
N PHE A 187 -21.03 -0.11 -4.85
CA PHE A 187 -21.23 1.34 -4.73
C PHE A 187 -19.97 2.05 -4.21
N ALA A 188 -19.37 1.52 -3.13
CA ALA A 188 -18.16 2.05 -2.53
C ALA A 188 -17.33 0.92 -1.91
N LEU A 189 -16.01 1.10 -1.86
CA LEU A 189 -15.09 0.23 -1.16
C LEU A 189 -14.68 0.88 0.15
N VAL A 190 -14.72 0.12 1.25
CA VAL A 190 -14.20 0.52 2.56
C VAL A 190 -13.03 -0.37 2.92
N THR A 191 -11.93 0.23 3.34
CA THR A 191 -10.77 -0.55 3.79
C THR A 191 -9.99 0.19 4.88
N PHE A 192 -9.17 -0.53 5.61
CA PHE A 192 -8.26 0.05 6.58
C PHE A 192 -7.06 0.68 5.85
N ASN A 193 -6.06 -0.12 5.50
CA ASN A 193 -4.85 0.34 4.84
C ASN A 193 -4.50 -0.50 3.59
N SER A 194 -5.47 -1.19 2.99
CA SER A 194 -5.20 -2.03 1.82
C SER A 194 -4.99 -1.19 0.56
N VAL A 195 -4.09 -1.66 -0.32
CA VAL A 195 -3.92 -1.14 -1.69
C VAL A 195 -5.18 -1.41 -2.56
N ALA A 196 -6.14 -2.20 -2.08
CA ALA A 196 -7.44 -2.38 -2.73
C ALA A 196 -8.16 -1.05 -2.99
N ALA A 197 -7.94 -0.02 -2.15
CA ALA A 197 -8.48 1.32 -2.39
C ALA A 197 -7.87 1.96 -3.66
N VAL A 198 -6.59 1.74 -3.92
CA VAL A 198 -5.93 2.23 -5.15
C VAL A 198 -6.57 1.56 -6.37
N GLU A 199 -6.72 0.24 -6.34
CA GLU A 199 -7.35 -0.52 -7.42
C GLU A 199 -8.82 -0.10 -7.63
N SER A 200 -9.58 0.08 -6.55
CA SER A 200 -10.98 0.52 -6.58
C SER A 200 -11.14 1.84 -7.33
N ILE A 201 -10.29 2.82 -7.04
CA ILE A 201 -10.32 4.14 -7.68
C ILE A 201 -9.99 4.05 -9.17
N PHE A 202 -9.02 3.25 -9.59
CA PHE A 202 -8.78 2.98 -11.02
C PHE A 202 -9.99 2.35 -11.71
N TYR A 203 -10.78 1.57 -10.97
CA TYR A 203 -12.03 0.96 -11.43
C TYR A 203 -13.24 1.90 -11.45
N GLY A 204 -13.08 3.15 -11.01
CA GLY A 204 -14.16 4.13 -10.92
C GLY A 204 -15.12 3.86 -9.77
N ILE A 205 -14.66 3.19 -8.70
CA ILE A 205 -15.43 2.96 -7.48
C ILE A 205 -14.79 3.79 -6.37
N PRO A 206 -15.57 4.69 -5.72
CA PRO A 206 -15.05 5.53 -4.64
C PRO A 206 -14.61 4.68 -3.45
N ALA A 207 -13.59 5.15 -2.73
CA ALA A 207 -13.04 4.44 -1.59
C ALA A 207 -13.14 5.25 -0.29
N PHE A 208 -13.25 4.52 0.82
CA PHE A 208 -13.10 5.01 2.18
C PHE A 208 -11.90 4.30 2.83
N THR A 209 -10.93 5.07 3.32
CA THR A 209 -9.67 4.54 3.85
C THR A 209 -9.52 4.94 5.31
N LEU A 210 -9.73 4.00 6.24
CA LEU A 210 -9.91 4.30 7.66
C LEU A 210 -8.60 4.31 8.48
N ALA A 211 -7.48 3.90 7.88
CA ALA A 211 -6.17 4.03 8.54
C ALA A 211 -5.71 5.50 8.55
N PRO A 212 -4.87 5.90 9.49
CA PRO A 212 -4.27 7.24 9.51
C PRO A 212 -3.55 7.61 8.22
N THR A 213 -2.97 6.60 7.52
CA THR A 213 -2.30 6.78 6.23
C THR A 213 -2.67 5.65 5.27
N ASN A 214 -3.10 6.02 4.08
CA ASN A 214 -3.33 5.11 2.95
C ASN A 214 -2.94 5.83 1.65
N ALA A 215 -2.47 5.10 0.67
CA ALA A 215 -2.09 5.66 -0.63
C ALA A 215 -3.28 6.35 -1.35
N ALA A 216 -4.50 5.92 -1.07
CA ALA A 216 -5.70 6.53 -1.61
C ALA A 216 -6.26 7.68 -0.73
N SER A 217 -5.72 7.96 0.46
CA SER A 217 -6.23 9.01 1.36
C SER A 217 -6.47 10.36 0.67
N PRO A 218 -5.59 10.85 -0.25
CA PRO A 218 -5.80 12.14 -0.91
C PRO A 218 -7.00 12.18 -1.88
N VAL A 219 -7.48 11.00 -2.31
CA VAL A 219 -8.53 10.82 -3.32
C VAL A 219 -9.70 9.98 -2.79
N SER A 220 -9.81 9.82 -1.48
CA SER A 220 -10.85 9.07 -0.78
C SER A 220 -11.36 9.84 0.44
N LEU A 221 -12.30 9.27 1.18
CA LEU A 221 -12.76 9.79 2.47
C LEU A 221 -12.37 8.84 3.61
N GLN A 222 -12.34 9.37 4.84
CA GLN A 222 -12.21 8.58 6.07
C GLN A 222 -13.51 8.55 6.88
N ASP A 223 -14.37 9.53 6.70
CA ASP A 223 -15.62 9.71 7.43
C ASP A 223 -16.73 8.86 6.82
N LEU A 224 -17.10 7.76 7.46
CA LEU A 224 -18.16 6.86 7.03
C LEU A 224 -19.57 7.49 7.06
N SER A 225 -19.79 8.61 7.76
CA SER A 225 -21.05 9.35 7.68
C SER A 225 -21.36 9.87 6.28
N LYS A 226 -20.35 9.91 5.41
CA LYS A 226 -20.45 10.32 4.00
C LYS A 226 -20.63 9.15 3.04
N ILE A 227 -20.92 7.93 3.53
CA ILE A 227 -20.97 6.73 2.68
C ILE A 227 -21.98 6.85 1.53
N GLU A 228 -23.12 7.54 1.73
CA GLU A 228 -24.10 7.79 0.68
C GLU A 228 -23.76 8.98 -0.24
N ASN A 229 -22.76 9.78 0.13
CA ASN A 229 -22.24 10.90 -0.64
C ASN A 229 -20.72 10.80 -0.78
N PRO A 230 -20.19 9.78 -1.48
CA PRO A 230 -18.75 9.56 -1.60
C PRO A 230 -18.06 10.70 -2.33
N TYR A 231 -16.78 10.84 -2.11
CA TYR A 231 -15.95 11.77 -2.85
C TYR A 231 -15.57 11.22 -4.22
N TYR A 232 -15.78 12.04 -5.24
CA TYR A 232 -15.46 11.74 -6.63
C TYR A 232 -14.45 12.76 -7.17
N PRO A 233 -13.14 12.57 -6.93
CA PRO A 233 -12.11 13.44 -7.49
C PRO A 233 -12.22 13.58 -9.00
N ASP A 234 -11.87 14.77 -9.52
CA ASP A 234 -11.75 15.00 -10.96
C ASP A 234 -10.55 14.25 -11.56
N GLN A 235 -10.51 14.19 -12.89
CA GLN A 235 -9.47 13.46 -13.62
C GLN A 235 -8.07 14.07 -13.41
N ASP A 236 -7.96 15.39 -13.25
CA ASP A 236 -6.67 16.06 -13.06
C ASP A 236 -6.06 15.68 -11.72
N LYS A 237 -6.87 15.66 -10.66
CA LYS A 237 -6.44 15.22 -9.33
C LYS A 237 -6.07 13.73 -9.33
N LEU A 238 -6.86 12.89 -9.97
CA LEU A 238 -6.56 11.46 -10.11
C LEU A 238 -5.26 11.24 -10.88
N TYR A 239 -5.04 12.00 -11.95
CA TYR A 239 -3.83 11.91 -12.75
C TYR A 239 -2.59 12.33 -11.95
N ALA A 240 -2.65 13.46 -11.26
CA ALA A 240 -1.58 13.93 -10.37
C ALA A 240 -1.26 12.91 -9.26
N TRP A 241 -2.29 12.29 -8.69
CA TRP A 241 -2.15 11.21 -7.71
C TRP A 241 -1.47 9.97 -8.30
N GLY A 242 -1.86 9.52 -9.49
CA GLY A 242 -1.22 8.42 -10.20
C GLY A 242 0.26 8.70 -10.49
N CYS A 243 0.58 9.94 -10.91
CA CYS A 243 1.96 10.39 -11.11
C CYS A 243 2.76 10.31 -9.79
N HIS A 244 2.19 10.83 -8.68
CA HIS A 244 2.86 10.74 -7.38
C HIS A 244 3.13 9.31 -6.95
N LEU A 245 2.15 8.41 -7.02
CA LEU A 245 2.32 7.00 -6.65
C LEU A 245 3.37 6.30 -7.52
N SER A 246 3.46 6.63 -8.81
CA SER A 246 4.46 6.05 -9.72
C SER A 246 5.90 6.41 -9.34
N TYR A 247 6.11 7.59 -8.72
CA TYR A 247 7.39 8.02 -8.16
C TYR A 247 7.67 7.45 -6.77
N GLY A 248 6.64 6.95 -6.08
CA GLY A 248 6.75 6.28 -4.80
C GLY A 248 7.06 4.78 -4.89
N GLN A 249 7.12 4.22 -6.11
CA GLN A 249 7.43 2.81 -6.34
C GLN A 249 8.55 2.64 -7.37
N PHE A 250 9.31 1.56 -7.22
CA PHE A 250 10.52 1.31 -8.00
C PHE A 250 10.50 -0.11 -8.57
N HIS A 251 10.94 -0.24 -9.81
CA HIS A 251 11.17 -1.54 -10.42
C HIS A 251 12.39 -2.21 -9.80
N ILE A 252 12.40 -3.55 -9.76
CA ILE A 252 13.50 -4.32 -9.17
C ILE A 252 14.87 -4.01 -9.80
N SER A 253 14.91 -3.62 -11.07
CA SER A 253 16.15 -3.17 -11.74
C SER A 253 16.66 -1.82 -11.20
N GLU A 254 15.76 -0.90 -10.85
CA GLU A 254 16.11 0.39 -10.22
C GLU A 254 16.63 0.19 -8.79
N MET A 255 16.08 -0.79 -8.06
CA MET A 255 16.59 -1.17 -6.75
C MET A 255 18.01 -1.77 -6.86
N LYS A 256 18.20 -2.64 -7.85
CA LYS A 256 19.50 -3.29 -8.10
C LYS A 256 20.58 -2.33 -8.57
N SER A 257 20.24 -1.33 -9.37
CA SER A 257 21.19 -0.33 -9.90
C SER A 257 21.52 0.80 -8.93
N GLY A 258 20.79 0.92 -7.80
CA GLY A 258 20.89 2.03 -6.86
C GLY A 258 20.09 3.27 -7.23
N LYS A 259 19.47 3.31 -8.43
CA LYS A 259 18.62 4.43 -8.88
C LYS A 259 17.49 4.73 -7.91
N ALA A 260 16.90 3.70 -7.28
CA ALA A 260 15.84 3.88 -6.28
C ALA A 260 16.34 4.71 -5.09
N LEU A 261 17.52 4.42 -4.55
CA LEU A 261 18.09 5.15 -3.41
C LEU A 261 18.52 6.58 -3.82
N GLU A 262 19.07 6.74 -5.01
CA GLU A 262 19.41 8.05 -5.58
C GLU A 262 18.18 8.95 -5.69
N MET A 263 17.06 8.44 -6.24
CA MET A 263 15.80 9.18 -6.36
C MET A 263 15.18 9.53 -5.01
N LEU A 264 15.46 8.76 -3.96
CA LEU A 264 15.03 9.03 -2.59
C LEU A 264 16.00 9.99 -1.85
N GLY A 265 17.13 10.36 -2.45
CA GLY A 265 18.14 11.25 -1.85
C GLY A 265 18.95 10.60 -0.72
N ILE A 266 19.12 9.29 -0.78
CA ILE A 266 19.84 8.49 0.23
C ILE A 266 20.89 7.57 -0.37
#